data_76faa32fa16cdb2a3b7f2c163b2c807f
#
_entry.id   76faa32fa16cdb2a3b7f2c163b2c807f
#
_cell.length_a   1.000
_cell.length_b   1.000
_cell.length_c   1.000
_cell.angle_alpha   90.00
_cell.angle_beta   90.00
_cell.angle_gamma   90.00
#
_symmetry.space_group_name_H-M   'P 1'
#
loop_
_entity.id
_entity.type
_entity.pdbx_description
1 polymer ?
#
loop_
_entity_poly.entity_id
_entity_poly.type
_entity_poly.pdbx_seq_one_letter_code
_entity_poly.pdbx_strand_id
1 'polypeptide(L)'
;FVQQTQQHINDAGITEQACQEAEQFREALTDPNSDIPWLKYLAQKEWIEQMYNPIKVLTSGAEYMTDKPIYAGGKWRMKDRLPWWEDYQEDIPVIIGHYWRKFDSAEVKAGLFQQINPLQWFGYKQNVFCVDYSVGKRYLDRQQQREFSSKLAALRWPEKQVIFEDGSTYLTS
;
A
#
# COMPACT_ATOMS: atom_id res chain seq x y z
N PHE A 1 3.44 18.29 -11.63
CA PHE A 1 3.16 16.84 -11.65
C PHE A 1 1.70 16.54 -12.03
N VAL A 2 0.69 17.18 -11.42
CA VAL A 2 -0.73 16.91 -11.74
C VAL A 2 -1.02 17.15 -13.23
N GLN A 3 -0.55 18.25 -13.79
CA GLN A 3 -0.71 18.55 -15.22
C GLN A 3 -0.01 17.54 -16.13
N GLN A 4 1.20 17.09 -15.74
CA GLN A 4 1.93 16.06 -16.49
C GLN A 4 1.22 14.72 -16.44
N THR A 5 0.72 14.32 -15.27
CA THR A 5 -0.08 13.09 -15.12
C THR A 5 -1.35 13.15 -15.99
N GLN A 6 -2.05 14.30 -15.99
CA GLN A 6 -3.22 14.49 -16.85
C GLN A 6 -2.86 14.42 -18.33
N GLN A 7 -1.70 14.96 -18.72
CA GLN A 7 -1.23 14.85 -20.11
C GLN A 7 -1.02 13.39 -20.52
N HIS A 8 -0.38 12.57 -19.65
CA HIS A 8 -0.22 11.13 -19.96
C HIS A 8 -1.54 10.38 -20.13
N ILE A 9 -2.57 10.73 -19.33
CA ILE A 9 -3.91 10.15 -19.48
C ILE A 9 -4.53 10.56 -20.81
N ASN A 10 -4.39 11.84 -21.19
CA ASN A 10 -4.91 12.36 -22.45
C ASN A 10 -4.19 11.73 -23.65
N ASP A 11 -2.87 11.61 -23.60
CA ASP A 11 -2.05 11.00 -24.65
C ASP A 11 -2.40 9.50 -24.84
N ALA A 12 -2.77 8.82 -23.77
CA ALA A 12 -3.25 7.44 -23.82
C ALA A 12 -4.66 7.31 -24.45
N GLY A 13 -5.40 8.40 -24.58
CA GLY A 13 -6.72 8.43 -25.19
C GLY A 13 -7.80 7.60 -24.47
N ILE A 14 -7.64 7.38 -23.16
CA ILE A 14 -8.47 6.45 -22.37
C ILE A 14 -9.50 7.13 -21.45
N THR A 15 -9.54 8.47 -21.41
CA THR A 15 -10.33 9.22 -20.44
C THR A 15 -11.82 8.87 -20.52
N GLU A 16 -12.38 8.86 -21.72
CA GLU A 16 -13.82 8.62 -21.91
C GLU A 16 -14.19 7.18 -21.50
N GLN A 17 -13.44 6.19 -21.97
CA GLN A 17 -13.68 4.78 -21.67
C GLN A 17 -13.52 4.50 -20.17
N ALA A 18 -12.52 5.09 -19.51
CA ALA A 18 -12.34 4.95 -18.06
C ALA A 18 -13.48 5.57 -17.26
N CYS A 19 -14.03 6.71 -17.72
CA CYS A 19 -15.21 7.30 -17.11
C CYS A 19 -16.46 6.43 -17.33
N GLN A 20 -16.64 5.85 -18.51
CA GLN A 20 -17.75 4.95 -18.80
C GLN A 20 -17.68 3.68 -17.93
N GLU A 21 -16.51 3.04 -17.82
CA GLU A 21 -16.32 1.89 -16.93
C GLU A 21 -16.62 2.26 -15.46
N ALA A 22 -16.08 3.38 -14.97
CA ALA A 22 -16.29 3.82 -13.59
C ALA A 22 -17.77 4.11 -13.29
N GLU A 23 -18.50 4.69 -14.23
CA GLU A 23 -19.92 4.99 -14.09
C GLU A 23 -20.78 3.74 -14.15
N GLN A 24 -20.51 2.85 -15.12
CA GLN A 24 -21.23 1.59 -15.30
C GLN A 24 -21.14 0.69 -14.05
N PHE A 25 -19.99 0.68 -13.37
CA PHE A 25 -19.75 -0.17 -12.20
C PHE A 25 -19.72 0.60 -10.89
N ARG A 26 -20.21 1.82 -10.82
CA ARG A 26 -20.12 2.75 -9.67
C ARG A 26 -20.50 2.08 -8.35
N GLU A 27 -21.66 1.46 -8.28
CA GLU A 27 -22.17 0.82 -7.07
C GLU A 27 -21.42 -0.50 -6.78
N ALA A 28 -21.23 -1.31 -7.82
CA ALA A 28 -20.54 -2.58 -7.72
C ALA A 28 -19.08 -2.42 -7.24
N LEU A 29 -18.41 -1.34 -7.63
CA LEU A 29 -17.04 -1.05 -7.19
C LEU A 29 -16.90 -0.88 -5.67
N THR A 30 -17.96 -0.56 -4.95
CA THR A 30 -17.95 -0.39 -3.49
C THR A 30 -18.59 -1.55 -2.73
N ASP A 31 -19.28 -2.45 -3.41
CA ASP A 31 -19.88 -3.63 -2.79
C ASP A 31 -18.91 -4.83 -2.82
N PRO A 32 -18.47 -5.36 -1.65
CA PRO A 32 -17.55 -6.49 -1.58
C PRO A 32 -18.12 -7.80 -2.17
N ASN A 33 -19.45 -7.91 -2.30
CA ASN A 33 -20.11 -9.09 -2.81
C ASN A 33 -20.35 -9.06 -4.32
N SER A 34 -20.03 -7.94 -4.98
CA SER A 34 -20.17 -7.83 -6.42
C SER A 34 -19.09 -8.64 -7.14
N ASP A 35 -19.50 -9.32 -8.21
CA ASP A 35 -18.58 -9.92 -9.19
C ASP A 35 -18.37 -8.92 -10.32
N ILE A 36 -17.22 -8.26 -10.35
CA ILE A 36 -16.90 -7.27 -11.37
C ILE A 36 -15.82 -7.79 -12.33
N PRO A 37 -15.94 -7.49 -13.63
CA PRO A 37 -14.90 -7.84 -14.58
C PRO A 37 -13.67 -6.97 -14.35
N TRP A 38 -12.54 -7.35 -14.94
CA TRP A 38 -11.37 -6.50 -14.98
C TRP A 38 -11.61 -5.31 -15.90
N LEU A 39 -11.58 -4.09 -15.33
CA LEU A 39 -11.91 -2.83 -15.99
C LEU A 39 -10.64 -2.21 -16.58
N LYS A 40 -10.38 -2.48 -17.85
CA LYS A 40 -9.12 -2.16 -18.54
C LYS A 40 -8.77 -0.68 -18.50
N TYR A 41 -9.70 0.17 -18.89
CA TYR A 41 -9.42 1.60 -19.03
C TYR A 41 -9.36 2.30 -17.67
N LEU A 42 -10.18 1.87 -16.72
CA LEU A 42 -10.10 2.33 -15.33
C LEU A 42 -8.77 1.92 -14.71
N ALA A 43 -8.31 0.68 -14.92
CA ALA A 43 -7.02 0.19 -14.47
C ALA A 43 -5.86 1.05 -15.00
N GLN A 44 -5.83 1.29 -16.32
CA GLN A 44 -4.80 2.10 -16.94
C GLN A 44 -4.79 3.54 -16.42
N LYS A 45 -5.97 4.17 -16.32
CA LYS A 45 -6.10 5.53 -15.78
C LYS A 45 -5.58 5.61 -14.34
N GLU A 46 -6.05 4.74 -13.45
CA GLU A 46 -5.63 4.73 -12.04
C GLU A 46 -4.13 4.44 -11.89
N TRP A 47 -3.57 3.57 -12.75
CA TRP A 47 -2.14 3.28 -12.76
C TRP A 47 -1.31 4.49 -13.22
N ILE A 48 -1.69 5.16 -14.30
CA ILE A 48 -1.04 6.39 -14.75
C ILE A 48 -1.12 7.45 -13.65
N GLU A 49 -2.27 7.65 -13.02
CA GLU A 49 -2.45 8.60 -11.91
C GLU A 49 -1.52 8.32 -10.73
N GLN A 50 -1.17 7.07 -10.48
CA GLN A 50 -0.24 6.69 -9.42
C GLN A 50 1.21 6.82 -9.89
N MET A 51 1.57 6.12 -10.96
CA MET A 51 2.97 5.91 -11.32
C MET A 51 3.62 7.11 -12.02
N TYR A 52 2.85 7.95 -12.71
CA TYR A 52 3.36 9.18 -13.33
C TYR A 52 3.27 10.41 -12.40
N ASN A 53 2.89 10.20 -11.14
CA ASN A 53 2.93 11.23 -10.12
C ASN A 53 3.97 10.88 -9.04
N PRO A 54 5.18 11.47 -9.08
CA PRO A 54 6.25 11.13 -8.15
C PRO A 54 5.87 11.39 -6.68
N ILE A 55 4.98 12.36 -6.41
CA ILE A 55 4.50 12.60 -5.04
C ILE A 55 3.66 11.40 -4.57
N LYS A 56 2.75 10.88 -5.41
CA LYS A 56 1.96 9.70 -5.07
C LYS A 56 2.85 8.47 -4.87
N VAL A 57 3.84 8.26 -5.73
CA VAL A 57 4.78 7.14 -5.58
C VAL A 57 5.56 7.25 -4.27
N LEU A 58 6.07 8.45 -3.93
CA LEU A 58 6.83 8.67 -2.69
C LEU A 58 5.97 8.53 -1.43
N THR A 59 4.69 8.93 -1.48
CA THR A 59 3.83 8.94 -0.29
C THR A 59 2.99 7.69 -0.12
N SER A 60 2.68 6.98 -1.20
CA SER A 60 1.77 5.82 -1.20
C SER A 60 2.37 4.55 -1.79
N GLY A 61 3.57 4.64 -2.39
CA GLY A 61 4.30 3.54 -2.98
C GLY A 61 4.00 3.32 -4.46
N ALA A 62 4.86 2.50 -5.08
CA ALA A 62 4.66 2.03 -6.44
C ALA A 62 3.55 0.96 -6.50
N GLU A 63 2.81 0.95 -7.60
CA GLU A 63 1.71 -0.01 -7.84
C GLU A 63 1.85 -0.65 -9.22
N TYR A 64 1.32 -1.85 -9.38
CA TYR A 64 1.20 -2.54 -10.66
C TYR A 64 -0.25 -2.87 -10.96
N MET A 65 -0.60 -3.04 -12.24
CA MET A 65 -1.93 -3.50 -12.65
C MET A 65 -2.05 -5.01 -12.38
N THR A 66 -3.14 -5.40 -11.73
CA THR A 66 -3.45 -6.81 -11.46
C THR A 66 -4.10 -7.47 -12.68
N ASP A 67 -4.10 -8.78 -12.75
CA ASP A 67 -4.76 -9.57 -13.80
C ASP A 67 -6.26 -9.81 -13.50
N LYS A 68 -6.69 -9.53 -12.29
CA LYS A 68 -8.08 -9.65 -11.81
C LYS A 68 -8.37 -8.58 -10.74
N PRO A 69 -9.65 -8.20 -10.56
CA PRO A 69 -10.03 -7.27 -9.50
C PRO A 69 -9.67 -7.82 -8.11
N ILE A 70 -9.27 -6.91 -7.22
CA ILE A 70 -9.05 -7.17 -5.80
C ILE A 70 -9.86 -6.19 -4.95
N TYR A 71 -10.50 -6.68 -3.90
CA TYR A 71 -11.23 -5.81 -2.97
C TYR A 71 -10.30 -5.35 -1.85
N ALA A 72 -10.00 -4.07 -1.80
CA ALA A 72 -9.10 -3.51 -0.80
C ALA A 72 -9.47 -2.07 -0.44
N GLY A 73 -9.44 -1.74 0.86
CA GLY A 73 -9.74 -0.39 1.34
C GLY A 73 -11.17 0.08 1.01
N GLY A 74 -12.15 -0.83 1.05
CA GLY A 74 -13.57 -0.52 0.84
C GLY A 74 -13.98 -0.39 -0.62
N LYS A 75 -13.15 -0.82 -1.57
CA LYS A 75 -13.50 -0.83 -3.01
C LYS A 75 -12.74 -1.87 -3.80
N TRP A 76 -13.31 -2.28 -4.91
CA TRP A 76 -12.63 -3.07 -5.93
C TRP A 76 -11.57 -2.21 -6.64
N ARG A 77 -10.41 -2.80 -6.85
CA ARG A 77 -9.23 -2.17 -7.49
C ARG A 77 -8.68 -3.09 -8.56
N MET A 78 -8.13 -2.48 -9.61
CA MET A 78 -7.45 -3.17 -10.72
C MET A 78 -5.93 -3.07 -10.60
N LYS A 79 -5.43 -2.69 -9.42
CA LYS A 79 -4.01 -2.50 -9.12
C LYS A 79 -3.70 -2.86 -7.68
N ASP A 80 -2.45 -3.26 -7.44
CA ASP A 80 -1.94 -3.57 -6.11
C ASP A 80 -0.54 -2.97 -5.93
N ARG A 81 -0.07 -2.96 -4.70
CA ARG A 81 1.24 -2.41 -4.33
C ARG A 81 2.36 -3.30 -4.83
N LEU A 82 3.35 -2.68 -5.48
CA LEU A 82 4.57 -3.35 -5.91
C LEU A 82 5.51 -3.53 -4.71
N PRO A 83 6.05 -4.73 -4.45
CA PRO A 83 7.12 -4.95 -3.48
C PRO A 83 8.47 -4.49 -4.05
N TRP A 84 8.59 -3.19 -4.36
CA TRP A 84 9.73 -2.57 -5.05
C TRP A 84 11.07 -2.81 -4.37
N TRP A 85 11.05 -3.11 -3.08
CA TRP A 85 12.26 -3.40 -2.30
C TRP A 85 12.95 -4.71 -2.69
N GLU A 86 12.27 -5.61 -3.38
CA GLU A 86 12.87 -6.84 -3.91
C GLU A 86 13.86 -6.55 -5.04
N ASP A 87 13.66 -5.44 -5.76
CA ASP A 87 14.54 -4.97 -6.84
C ASP A 87 15.45 -3.80 -6.42
N TYR A 88 15.34 -3.33 -5.17
CA TYR A 88 16.12 -2.19 -4.69
C TYR A 88 17.57 -2.59 -4.40
N GLN A 89 18.51 -2.07 -5.19
CA GLN A 89 19.93 -2.46 -5.16
C GLN A 89 20.87 -1.38 -4.62
N GLU A 90 20.35 -0.21 -4.22
CA GLU A 90 21.16 0.83 -3.60
C GLU A 90 21.55 0.45 -2.16
N ASP A 91 22.69 0.97 -1.68
CA ASP A 91 23.17 0.72 -0.32
C ASP A 91 22.54 1.63 0.74
N ILE A 92 21.69 2.56 0.31
CA ILE A 92 21.06 3.55 1.19
C ILE A 92 19.89 2.88 1.91
N PRO A 93 19.87 2.86 3.26
CA PRO A 93 18.72 2.36 4.00
C PRO A 93 17.46 3.19 3.75
N VAL A 94 16.33 2.53 3.56
CA VAL A 94 15.03 3.18 3.33
C VAL A 94 14.05 2.80 4.44
N ILE A 95 13.48 3.82 5.10
CA ILE A 95 12.45 3.62 6.12
C ILE A 95 11.12 4.06 5.52
N ILE A 96 10.15 3.15 5.53
CA ILE A 96 8.83 3.36 4.91
C ILE A 96 7.69 3.32 5.91
N GLY A 97 6.59 4.01 5.58
CA GLY A 97 5.28 3.92 6.22
C GLY A 97 4.19 3.57 5.21
N HIS A 98 2.92 3.76 5.57
CA HIS A 98 1.74 3.59 4.71
C HIS A 98 1.42 2.15 4.24
N TYR A 99 2.29 1.17 4.45
CA TYR A 99 2.08 -0.20 3.99
C TYR A 99 1.31 -1.08 4.98
N TRP A 100 0.91 -0.56 6.12
CA TRP A 100 0.01 -1.18 7.09
C TRP A 100 0.46 -2.58 7.52
N ARG A 101 1.69 -2.68 7.97
CA ARG A 101 2.27 -3.91 8.48
C ARG A 101 1.58 -4.34 9.78
N LYS A 102 1.37 -5.63 9.97
CA LYS A 102 0.93 -6.18 11.26
C LYS A 102 2.14 -6.41 12.17
N PHE A 103 1.98 -6.11 13.47
CA PHE A 103 3.00 -6.45 14.45
C PHE A 103 2.96 -7.94 14.82
N ASP A 104 1.76 -8.51 14.94
CA ASP A 104 1.58 -9.92 15.27
C ASP A 104 1.74 -10.77 14.00
N SER A 105 2.90 -11.39 13.85
CA SER A 105 3.27 -12.13 12.64
C SER A 105 2.65 -13.52 12.53
N ALA A 106 2.03 -14.05 13.61
CA ALA A 106 1.43 -15.38 13.62
C ALA A 106 0.29 -15.55 12.60
N GLU A 107 -0.28 -14.44 12.12
CA GLU A 107 -1.41 -14.42 11.17
C GLU A 107 -1.05 -13.96 9.75
N VAL A 108 0.19 -13.60 9.46
CA VAL A 108 0.55 -13.09 8.11
C VAL A 108 0.77 -14.25 7.15
N LYS A 109 -0.33 -14.87 6.72
CA LYS A 109 -0.32 -15.96 5.74
C LYS A 109 -0.25 -15.48 4.29
N ALA A 110 -0.51 -14.21 4.04
CA ALA A 110 -0.49 -13.62 2.70
C ALA A 110 -0.23 -12.10 2.76
N GLY A 111 0.17 -11.50 1.64
CA GLY A 111 0.39 -10.06 1.47
C GLY A 111 1.86 -9.68 1.41
N LEU A 112 2.12 -8.38 1.31
CA LEU A 112 3.46 -7.81 1.05
C LEU A 112 4.53 -8.17 2.10
N PHE A 113 4.13 -8.47 3.32
CA PHE A 113 5.05 -8.81 4.42
C PHE A 113 4.94 -10.28 4.83
N GLN A 114 4.49 -11.14 3.92
CA GLN A 114 4.45 -12.57 4.17
C GLN A 114 5.84 -13.10 4.54
N GLN A 115 5.91 -13.85 5.66
CA GLN A 115 7.16 -14.43 6.18
C GLN A 115 8.23 -13.42 6.62
N ILE A 116 7.95 -12.11 6.64
CA ILE A 116 8.87 -11.10 7.13
C ILE A 116 8.54 -10.81 8.60
N ASN A 117 9.51 -11.05 9.50
CA ASN A 117 9.34 -10.72 10.92
C ASN A 117 9.09 -9.21 11.10
N PRO A 118 8.17 -8.79 12.00
CA PRO A 118 7.84 -7.38 12.22
C PRO A 118 9.03 -6.47 12.55
N LEU A 119 10.09 -6.99 13.11
CA LEU A 119 11.31 -6.25 13.46
C LEU A 119 12.46 -6.47 12.48
N GLN A 120 12.22 -7.15 11.37
CA GLN A 120 13.25 -7.48 10.38
C GLN A 120 13.33 -6.40 9.30
N TRP A 121 14.56 -6.04 8.93
CA TRP A 121 14.86 -5.37 7.68
C TRP A 121 14.69 -6.35 6.51
N PHE A 122 14.22 -5.88 5.39
CA PHE A 122 13.86 -6.72 4.25
C PHE A 122 14.28 -6.10 2.91
N GLY A 123 13.90 -6.75 1.83
CA GLY A 123 14.28 -6.41 0.47
C GLY A 123 15.59 -7.08 0.05
N TYR A 124 15.98 -6.87 -1.20
CA TYR A 124 17.14 -7.53 -1.83
C TYR A 124 18.43 -7.37 -1.01
N LYS A 125 18.70 -6.16 -0.50
CA LYS A 125 19.89 -5.88 0.34
C LYS A 125 19.58 -5.87 1.84
N GLN A 126 18.38 -6.24 2.26
CA GLN A 126 17.96 -6.19 3.68
C GLN A 126 18.18 -4.82 4.32
N ASN A 127 17.90 -3.76 3.55
CA ASN A 127 18.09 -2.37 3.96
C ASN A 127 16.81 -1.53 3.87
N VAL A 128 15.65 -2.16 3.74
CA VAL A 128 14.35 -1.51 3.81
C VAL A 128 13.65 -1.89 5.12
N PHE A 129 13.07 -0.92 5.82
CA PHE A 129 12.32 -1.15 7.06
C PHE A 129 10.98 -0.45 7.02
N CYS A 130 9.90 -1.17 7.36
CA CYS A 130 8.58 -0.57 7.49
C CYS A 130 8.26 -0.32 8.97
N VAL A 131 8.04 0.95 9.33
CA VAL A 131 7.73 1.40 10.70
C VAL A 131 6.23 1.59 10.94
N ASP A 132 5.40 1.37 9.92
CA ASP A 132 3.94 1.51 10.03
C ASP A 132 3.28 0.20 10.48
N TYR A 133 2.96 0.11 11.75
CA TYR A 133 2.22 -1.02 12.34
C TYR A 133 0.71 -0.75 12.40
N SER A 134 0.17 -0.12 11.34
CA SER A 134 -1.28 0.03 11.11
C SER A 134 -2.01 0.89 12.13
N VAL A 135 -1.34 1.86 12.77
CA VAL A 135 -1.96 2.70 13.82
C VAL A 135 -3.23 3.41 13.35
N GLY A 136 -3.32 3.77 12.06
CA GLY A 136 -4.51 4.37 11.47
C GLY A 136 -5.78 3.51 11.59
N LYS A 137 -5.63 2.18 11.70
CA LYS A 137 -6.76 1.26 11.91
C LYS A 137 -7.50 1.50 13.23
N ARG A 138 -6.85 2.09 14.24
CA ARG A 138 -7.46 2.40 15.53
C ARG A 138 -8.71 3.28 15.44
N TYR A 139 -8.81 4.09 14.40
CA TYR A 139 -10.03 4.85 14.14
C TYR A 139 -11.24 3.93 13.95
N LEU A 140 -11.10 2.90 13.12
CA LEU A 140 -12.16 1.91 12.87
C LEU A 140 -12.38 1.01 14.09
N ASP A 141 -11.32 0.59 14.77
CA ASP A 141 -11.40 -0.24 15.97
C ASP A 141 -12.19 0.49 17.08
N ARG A 142 -12.00 1.81 17.26
CA ARG A 142 -12.81 2.62 18.19
C ARG A 142 -14.28 2.67 17.81
N GLN A 143 -14.60 2.87 16.54
CA GLN A 143 -15.99 2.89 16.07
C GLN A 143 -16.68 1.55 16.30
N GLN A 144 -15.94 0.45 16.18
CA GLN A 144 -16.43 -0.90 16.33
C GLN A 144 -16.27 -1.47 17.75
N GLN A 145 -15.80 -0.65 18.71
CA GLN A 145 -15.53 -1.03 20.09
C GLN A 145 -14.65 -2.28 20.23
N ARG A 146 -13.63 -2.39 19.35
CA ARG A 146 -12.66 -3.50 19.34
C ARG A 146 -11.37 -3.09 20.04
N GLU A 147 -10.66 -4.08 20.56
CA GLU A 147 -9.29 -3.90 21.03
C GLU A 147 -8.35 -3.55 19.89
N PHE A 148 -7.33 -2.75 20.19
CA PHE A 148 -6.35 -2.35 19.19
C PHE A 148 -5.38 -3.50 18.89
N SER A 149 -5.37 -3.95 17.64
CA SER A 149 -4.38 -4.91 17.12
C SER A 149 -3.19 -4.23 16.45
N SER A 150 -3.15 -2.89 16.45
CA SER A 150 -2.13 -2.05 15.82
C SER A 150 -1.27 -1.37 16.86
N LYS A 151 -0.07 -0.95 16.46
CA LYS A 151 0.87 -0.23 17.35
C LYS A 151 1.33 1.07 16.70
N LEU A 152 1.56 2.10 17.53
CA LEU A 152 2.33 3.27 17.13
C LEU A 152 3.80 2.99 17.44
N ALA A 153 4.67 3.22 16.47
CA ALA A 153 6.09 2.98 16.62
C ALA A 153 6.92 4.12 16.03
N ALA A 154 8.13 4.25 16.55
CA ALA A 154 9.20 5.07 15.99
C ALA A 154 10.47 4.24 15.83
N LEU A 155 11.23 4.47 14.76
CA LEU A 155 12.54 3.89 14.58
C LEU A 155 13.61 4.91 14.98
N ARG A 156 14.44 4.59 15.97
CA ARG A 156 15.63 5.35 16.32
C ARG A 156 16.77 4.97 15.37
N TRP A 157 17.32 5.96 14.73
CA TRP A 157 18.41 5.84 13.78
C TRP A 157 19.64 6.62 14.28
N PRO A 158 20.87 6.12 14.19
CA PRO A 158 21.30 4.89 13.49
C PRO A 158 21.26 3.59 14.32
N GLU A 159 20.74 3.62 15.56
CA GLU A 159 20.76 2.49 16.51
C GLU A 159 19.89 1.33 16.04
N LYS A 160 19.07 1.51 15.01
CA LYS A 160 18.14 0.51 14.48
C LYS A 160 17.24 -0.09 15.57
N GLN A 161 16.66 0.79 16.40
CA GLN A 161 15.86 0.42 17.54
C GLN A 161 14.41 0.92 17.35
N VAL A 162 13.44 0.01 17.40
CA VAL A 162 12.01 0.35 17.38
C VAL A 162 11.54 0.60 18.79
N ILE A 163 10.84 1.72 18.99
CA ILE A 163 10.22 2.13 20.26
C ILE A 163 8.71 2.21 20.01
N PHE A 164 7.91 1.54 20.84
CA PHE A 164 6.46 1.56 20.78
C PHE A 164 5.88 2.55 21.79
N GLU A 165 4.59 2.89 21.64
CA GLU A 165 3.86 3.82 22.52
C GLU A 165 3.77 3.39 23.99
N ASP A 166 3.92 2.11 24.27
CA ASP A 166 3.95 1.54 25.61
C ASP A 166 5.34 1.63 26.27
N GLY A 167 6.32 2.23 25.58
CA GLY A 167 7.70 2.35 26.01
C GLY A 167 8.56 1.10 25.76
N SER A 168 7.97 0.02 25.25
CA SER A 168 8.74 -1.15 24.88
C SER A 168 9.68 -0.86 23.72
N THR A 169 10.85 -1.48 23.75
CA THR A 169 11.94 -1.18 22.82
C THR A 169 12.58 -2.48 22.33
N TYR A 170 12.82 -2.58 21.03
CA TYR A 170 13.38 -3.75 20.38
C TYR A 170 14.46 -3.37 19.37
N LEU A 171 15.54 -4.13 19.33
CA LEU A 171 16.51 -4.05 18.23
C LEU A 171 15.89 -4.69 16.98
N THR A 172 16.13 -4.07 15.84
CA THR A 172 15.75 -4.64 14.54
C THR A 172 16.85 -5.55 14.02
N SER A 173 16.49 -6.58 13.30
CA SER A 173 17.40 -7.58 12.75
C SER A 173 17.51 -7.50 11.22
#